data_b7c14cdca2b238c5f0434643f0976d91
#
_entry.id   b7c14cdca2b238c5f0434643f0976d91
#
_cell.length_a   1.000
_cell.length_b   1.000
_cell.length_c   1.000
_cell.angle_alpha   90.00
_cell.angle_beta   90.00
_cell.angle_gamma   90.00
#
_symmetry.space_group_name_H-M   'P 1'
#
loop_
_entity.id
_entity.type
_entity.pdbx_description
1 polymer ?
#
loop_
_entity_poly.entity_id
_entity_poly.type
_entity_poly.pdbx_seq_one_letter_code
_entity_poly.pdbx_strand_id
1 'polypeptide(L)'
;MRGRRALLPGTLLLAALPLLPAAFPVAPVPETRQAATLRVGLWTLWRDTVITVVPGVGGKASLHTCEGCRSEGLAKPLTIRAAGNLLALGDSRQVAAVWLEGPVSLAAHGERLALGRPLRIGARRGVLTLAVTLPVETYVEQVVASESGPADTPESLRALAIVVRSFALHSPRRHAEYELCDSTHCQLLHWGGSPERRPAAHSATLATAGETLWFRGRRAAAWFSQNCGGRTAAPGEVWPGSGRPAMPWLGSRADSYCTAGGTREWSAELSLEELTGTLAAAGLASPGWTSLTVARRGESGRAVTLRADETEIPAEDFRLAVGRALGWSRILSNWFEVARAGDRFIFHGRGAGHGVGLCQAGAAAMAAGGQDTAQILGQYFPGAVASDEVTGRSWQRFKGPGFALETLDAGDARYLPDASRALAEAEKLSGLRAAGRVTVRAFATTPAFRDATLAPGWVAAFTEGNWIGTQPLRTLAERGMLGTVLRHEFLHALVEDQAGNRTPLWLREGLVEIWNSEALNGKSRDRAKPAINLEQVDRVLAHAASQAESAAAHRAAGWFAARLLDRFGPDQVLAWLRSGIPASAAAAFP
;
A
#
# COMPACT_ATOMS: atom_id res chain seq x y z
N MET A 1 18.91 -36.58 -87.82
CA MET A 1 17.80 -35.59 -87.71
C MET A 1 17.25 -35.56 -86.31
N ARG A 2 17.28 -34.40 -85.73
CA ARG A 2 16.60 -33.97 -84.50
C ARG A 2 16.74 -34.83 -83.22
N GLY A 3 17.72 -34.45 -82.39
CA GLY A 3 17.91 -34.94 -81.01
C GLY A 3 16.88 -34.40 -80.06
N ARG A 4 16.44 -35.25 -79.14
CA ARG A 4 15.70 -34.89 -77.98
C ARG A 4 16.64 -34.89 -76.75
N ARG A 5 16.86 -33.72 -76.19
CA ARG A 5 17.52 -33.58 -74.90
C ARG A 5 16.49 -33.83 -73.75
N ALA A 6 16.81 -34.75 -72.87
CA ALA A 6 16.07 -35.02 -71.63
C ALA A 6 16.42 -33.96 -70.58
N LEU A 7 15.38 -33.35 -69.99
CA LEU A 7 15.49 -32.48 -68.81
C LEU A 7 15.31 -33.33 -67.56
N LEU A 8 16.30 -33.31 -66.68
CA LEU A 8 16.22 -33.82 -65.30
C LEU A 8 15.47 -32.84 -64.41
N PRO A 9 14.61 -33.28 -63.49
CA PRO A 9 13.95 -32.39 -62.53
C PRO A 9 14.89 -32.03 -61.36
N GLY A 10 15.13 -30.74 -61.17
CA GLY A 10 15.83 -30.18 -60.00
C GLY A 10 14.97 -30.23 -58.80
N THR A 11 15.44 -30.90 -57.76
CA THR A 11 14.85 -30.94 -56.42
C THR A 11 15.14 -29.61 -55.69
N LEU A 12 14.11 -28.77 -55.50
CA LEU A 12 14.21 -27.61 -54.60
C LEU A 12 14.18 -28.09 -53.15
N LEU A 13 15.29 -28.01 -52.45
CA LEU A 13 15.33 -28.07 -50.99
C LEU A 13 14.86 -26.71 -50.45
N LEU A 14 13.64 -26.65 -49.93
CA LEU A 14 13.20 -25.55 -49.06
C LEU A 14 13.84 -25.73 -47.69
N ALA A 15 14.86 -24.95 -47.39
CA ALA A 15 15.37 -24.78 -46.04
C ALA A 15 14.37 -23.96 -45.23
N ALA A 16 13.66 -24.60 -44.30
CA ALA A 16 12.85 -23.91 -43.29
C ALA A 16 13.78 -23.21 -42.30
N LEU A 17 13.94 -21.91 -42.42
CA LEU A 17 14.51 -21.08 -41.33
C LEU A 17 13.50 -21.03 -40.17
N PRO A 18 13.93 -21.28 -38.91
CA PRO A 18 13.08 -21.03 -37.77
C PRO A 18 12.86 -19.53 -37.64
N LEU A 19 11.60 -19.09 -37.66
CA LEU A 19 11.18 -17.75 -37.27
C LEU A 19 11.49 -17.55 -35.79
N LEU A 20 12.62 -16.91 -35.48
CA LEU A 20 12.88 -16.33 -34.16
C LEU A 20 11.82 -15.24 -33.93
N PRO A 21 11.15 -15.22 -32.76
CA PRO A 21 10.24 -14.13 -32.43
C PRO A 21 11.05 -12.83 -32.39
N ALA A 22 10.65 -11.84 -33.17
CA ALA A 22 11.23 -10.51 -33.14
C ALA A 22 11.15 -9.96 -31.70
N ALA A 23 12.29 -9.82 -31.03
CA ALA A 23 12.38 -9.10 -29.76
C ALA A 23 12.04 -7.64 -30.04
N PHE A 24 10.88 -7.20 -29.60
CA PHE A 24 10.56 -5.78 -29.61
C PHE A 24 11.63 -5.04 -28.76
N PRO A 25 12.19 -3.93 -29.28
CA PRO A 25 13.12 -3.14 -28.49
C PRO A 25 12.40 -2.61 -27.25
N VAL A 26 12.83 -3.07 -26.07
CA VAL A 26 12.39 -2.52 -24.80
C VAL A 26 12.93 -1.09 -24.74
N ALA A 27 12.04 -0.10 -24.80
CA ALA A 27 12.43 1.29 -24.60
C ALA A 27 13.14 1.40 -23.23
N PRO A 28 14.29 2.10 -23.16
CA PRO A 28 14.97 2.29 -21.89
C PRO A 28 14.04 3.03 -20.93
N VAL A 29 13.81 2.46 -19.75
CA VAL A 29 13.06 3.12 -18.66
C VAL A 29 13.90 4.33 -18.24
N PRO A 30 13.37 5.57 -18.26
CA PRO A 30 14.14 6.74 -17.86
C PRO A 30 14.64 6.60 -16.42
N GLU A 31 15.94 6.72 -16.21
CA GLU A 31 16.62 6.57 -14.91
C GLU A 31 16.27 7.66 -13.87
N THR A 32 15.51 8.69 -14.25
CA THR A 32 15.22 9.87 -13.42
C THR A 32 13.75 10.01 -13.07
N ARG A 33 13.12 8.95 -12.52
CA ARG A 33 11.78 9.09 -11.97
C ARG A 33 11.88 9.49 -10.50
N GLN A 34 11.33 10.65 -10.12
CA GLN A 34 11.00 10.92 -8.72
C GLN A 34 9.98 9.89 -8.24
N ALA A 35 10.09 9.47 -6.97
CA ALA A 35 9.13 8.58 -6.33
C ALA A 35 7.70 9.04 -6.65
N ALA A 36 6.85 8.11 -7.07
CA ALA A 36 5.46 8.44 -7.33
C ALA A 36 4.81 8.91 -6.03
N THR A 37 4.35 10.16 -6.00
CA THR A 37 3.70 10.76 -4.85
C THR A 37 2.27 11.14 -5.17
N LEU A 38 1.44 11.16 -4.14
CA LEU A 38 0.03 11.57 -4.18
C LEU A 38 -0.17 12.73 -3.20
N ARG A 39 -0.90 13.76 -3.63
CA ARG A 39 -1.43 14.76 -2.71
C ARG A 39 -2.78 14.28 -2.21
N VAL A 40 -2.87 14.06 -0.91
CA VAL A 40 -4.05 13.53 -0.23
C VAL A 40 -4.66 14.61 0.65
N GLY A 41 -5.93 14.91 0.44
CA GLY A 41 -6.68 15.83 1.30
C GLY A 41 -6.78 15.26 2.72
N LEU A 42 -6.49 16.12 3.70
CA LEU A 42 -6.54 15.80 5.12
C LEU A 42 -7.77 16.43 5.74
N TRP A 43 -8.51 15.67 6.57
CA TRP A 43 -9.68 16.12 7.32
C TRP A 43 -10.80 16.70 6.42
N THR A 44 -10.96 16.10 5.24
CA THR A 44 -11.81 16.65 4.18
C THR A 44 -13.31 16.72 4.54
N LEU A 45 -13.76 15.97 5.55
CA LEU A 45 -15.15 16.00 6.03
C LEU A 45 -15.44 17.13 7.03
N TRP A 46 -14.43 17.69 7.72
CA TRP A 46 -14.61 18.61 8.84
C TRP A 46 -14.87 20.04 8.42
N ARG A 47 -14.41 20.46 7.24
CA ARG A 47 -14.58 21.82 6.71
C ARG A 47 -14.04 22.90 7.66
N ASP A 48 -12.86 22.66 8.22
CA ASP A 48 -12.23 23.56 9.17
C ASP A 48 -12.03 24.97 8.60
N THR A 49 -12.24 25.98 9.42
CA THR A 49 -11.98 27.40 9.09
C THR A 49 -10.74 27.92 9.80
N VAL A 50 -10.26 27.18 10.79
CA VAL A 50 -9.07 27.53 11.60
C VAL A 50 -8.32 26.27 11.99
N ILE A 51 -6.99 26.35 11.95
CA ILE A 51 -6.09 25.28 12.40
C ILE A 51 -4.88 25.90 13.11
N THR A 52 -4.34 25.18 14.08
CA THR A 52 -3.08 25.52 14.73
C THR A 52 -2.01 24.52 14.33
N VAL A 53 -0.88 25.03 13.81
CA VAL A 53 0.31 24.25 13.47
C VAL A 53 1.32 24.43 14.58
N VAL A 54 1.76 23.32 15.19
CA VAL A 54 2.76 23.29 16.27
C VAL A 54 4.02 22.62 15.76
N PRO A 55 5.21 23.27 15.87
CA PRO A 55 6.47 22.61 15.50
C PRO A 55 6.70 21.34 16.29
N GLY A 56 7.20 20.29 15.66
CA GLY A 56 7.56 19.03 16.33
C GLY A 56 8.83 19.17 17.19
N VAL A 57 8.92 18.33 18.22
CA VAL A 57 10.08 18.32 19.13
C VAL A 57 11.33 17.82 18.39
N GLY A 58 12.44 18.58 18.49
CA GLY A 58 13.74 18.19 17.93
C GLY A 58 13.89 18.33 16.41
N GLY A 59 12.86 18.76 15.69
CA GLY A 59 12.86 18.95 14.24
C GLY A 59 12.89 20.42 13.82
N LYS A 60 13.52 20.71 12.68
CA LYS A 60 13.46 22.05 12.05
C LYS A 60 12.24 22.10 11.14
N ALA A 61 11.08 22.48 11.72
CA ALA A 61 9.92 22.78 10.91
C ALA A 61 10.11 24.13 10.20
N SER A 62 9.69 24.21 8.96
CA SER A 62 9.76 25.44 8.18
C SER A 62 8.48 25.65 7.36
N LEU A 63 8.25 26.90 6.98
CA LEU A 63 7.14 27.27 6.12
C LEU A 63 7.61 28.17 4.99
N HIS A 64 6.93 28.13 3.86
CA HIS A 64 7.03 29.10 2.78
C HIS A 64 5.64 29.42 2.21
N THR A 65 5.50 30.60 1.60
CA THR A 65 4.18 31.12 1.19
C THR A 65 3.96 31.11 -0.32
N CYS A 66 4.94 30.66 -1.09
CA CYS A 66 4.82 30.33 -2.51
C CYS A 66 5.83 29.24 -2.89
N GLU A 67 5.61 28.58 -4.01
CA GLU A 67 6.54 27.62 -4.58
C GLU A 67 7.84 28.34 -5.00
N GLY A 68 8.98 27.96 -4.42
CA GLY A 68 10.27 28.60 -4.63
C GLY A 68 10.55 29.87 -3.77
N CYS A 69 9.62 30.27 -2.90
CA CYS A 69 9.89 31.31 -1.90
C CYS A 69 10.92 30.83 -0.85
N ARG A 70 11.62 31.82 -0.26
CA ARG A 70 12.51 31.54 0.88
C ARG A 70 11.73 30.91 2.03
N SER A 71 12.26 29.83 2.56
CA SER A 71 11.72 29.14 3.73
C SER A 71 12.00 29.93 5.01
N GLU A 72 11.00 30.04 5.86
CA GLU A 72 11.07 30.64 7.20
C GLU A 72 10.98 29.52 8.24
N GLY A 73 11.84 29.58 9.28
CA GLY A 73 11.78 28.60 10.37
C GLY A 73 10.52 28.79 11.22
N LEU A 74 9.79 27.69 11.48
CA LEU A 74 8.64 27.68 12.36
C LEU A 74 9.07 27.30 13.79
N ALA A 75 9.32 28.31 14.64
CA ALA A 75 9.81 28.11 16.00
C ALA A 75 8.69 28.10 17.06
N LYS A 76 7.50 28.64 16.74
CA LYS A 76 6.36 28.78 17.66
C LYS A 76 5.06 28.28 17.00
N PRO A 77 4.04 27.91 17.77
CA PRO A 77 2.72 27.60 17.23
C PRO A 77 2.19 28.74 16.34
N LEU A 78 1.65 28.37 15.17
CA LEU A 78 1.08 29.28 14.18
C LEU A 78 -0.40 28.94 13.99
N THR A 79 -1.29 29.92 14.26
CA THR A 79 -2.71 29.79 13.91
C THR A 79 -2.93 30.28 12.49
N ILE A 80 -3.59 29.46 11.67
CA ILE A 80 -3.95 29.76 10.28
C ILE A 80 -5.47 29.75 10.17
N ARG A 81 -6.05 30.82 9.61
CA ARG A 81 -7.49 30.98 9.40
C ARG A 81 -7.81 31.15 7.92
N ALA A 82 -8.94 30.60 7.48
CA ALA A 82 -9.46 30.89 6.16
C ALA A 82 -10.09 32.30 6.12
N ALA A 83 -9.67 33.10 5.17
CA ALA A 83 -10.18 34.44 4.88
C ALA A 83 -10.65 34.50 3.40
N GLY A 84 -11.84 33.94 3.13
CA GLY A 84 -12.32 33.75 1.77
C GLY A 84 -11.49 32.70 1.02
N ASN A 85 -10.72 33.11 0.02
CA ASN A 85 -9.79 32.27 -0.72
C ASN A 85 -8.32 32.50 -0.33
N LEU A 86 -8.07 33.29 0.71
CA LEU A 86 -6.76 33.55 1.29
C LEU A 86 -6.66 32.93 2.69
N LEU A 87 -5.44 32.83 3.18
CA LEU A 87 -5.12 32.46 4.55
C LEU A 87 -4.68 33.68 5.33
N ALA A 88 -5.20 33.86 6.55
CA ALA A 88 -4.67 34.79 7.53
C ALA A 88 -3.76 34.03 8.50
N LEU A 89 -2.49 34.45 8.60
CA LEU A 89 -1.49 33.90 9.48
C LEU A 89 -1.39 34.74 10.74
N GLY A 90 -1.49 34.12 11.92
CA GLY A 90 -1.33 34.68 13.26
C GLY A 90 -1.45 36.20 13.47
N ASP A 91 -0.55 36.92 12.87
CA ASP A 91 -0.32 38.36 12.97
C ASP A 91 -0.99 39.20 11.86
N SER A 92 -2.02 38.70 11.19
CA SER A 92 -2.77 39.33 10.08
C SER A 92 -2.11 39.34 8.68
N ARG A 93 -0.97 38.70 8.50
CA ARG A 93 -0.38 38.47 7.18
C ARG A 93 -1.30 37.59 6.32
N GLN A 94 -1.71 38.07 5.15
CA GLN A 94 -2.54 37.30 4.22
C GLN A 94 -1.70 36.69 3.09
N VAL A 95 -1.92 35.41 2.80
CA VAL A 95 -1.23 34.66 1.75
C VAL A 95 -2.20 33.72 1.02
N ALA A 96 -1.86 33.34 -0.22
CA ALA A 96 -2.69 32.43 -1.00
C ALA A 96 -2.59 30.97 -0.51
N ALA A 97 -1.43 30.55 -0.06
CA ALA A 97 -1.18 29.22 0.48
C ALA A 97 0.05 29.22 1.38
N VAL A 98 0.19 28.16 2.18
CA VAL A 98 1.35 27.86 3.00
C VAL A 98 1.80 26.43 2.70
N TRP A 99 3.10 26.23 2.53
CA TRP A 99 3.74 24.92 2.49
C TRP A 99 4.57 24.75 3.76
N LEU A 100 4.36 23.62 4.42
CA LEU A 100 5.05 23.24 5.64
C LEU A 100 5.94 22.04 5.35
N GLU A 101 7.17 22.10 5.84
CA GLU A 101 8.15 21.02 5.75
C GLU A 101 8.71 20.70 7.14
N GLY A 102 9.13 19.44 7.33
CA GLY A 102 9.62 18.95 8.61
C GLY A 102 8.48 18.52 9.54
N PRO A 103 8.81 18.05 10.76
CA PRO A 103 7.84 17.52 11.70
C PRO A 103 6.98 18.65 12.30
N VAL A 104 5.67 18.51 12.15
CA VAL A 104 4.65 19.41 12.73
C VAL A 104 3.53 18.60 13.35
N SER A 105 2.80 19.20 14.31
CA SER A 105 1.53 18.70 14.79
C SER A 105 0.42 19.69 14.42
N LEU A 106 -0.65 19.18 13.86
CA LEU A 106 -1.85 19.94 13.53
C LEU A 106 -2.86 19.80 14.67
N ALA A 107 -3.57 20.87 15.00
CA ALA A 107 -4.67 20.83 15.95
C ALA A 107 -5.88 21.59 15.38
N ALA A 108 -7.01 20.88 15.23
CA ALA A 108 -8.30 21.43 14.80
C ALA A 108 -9.45 20.55 15.34
N HIS A 109 -10.65 21.08 15.43
CA HIS A 109 -11.89 20.38 15.84
C HIS A 109 -11.73 19.37 17.00
N GLY A 110 -10.82 19.63 17.95
CA GLY A 110 -10.53 18.74 19.10
C GLY A 110 -9.50 17.63 18.84
N GLU A 111 -9.09 17.46 17.59
CA GLU A 111 -8.12 16.43 17.19
C GLU A 111 -6.69 16.99 17.11
N ARG A 112 -5.72 16.09 17.27
CA ARG A 112 -4.30 16.37 17.05
C ARG A 112 -3.68 15.31 16.16
N LEU A 113 -2.90 15.75 15.16
CA LEU A 113 -2.22 14.86 14.23
C LEU A 113 -0.76 15.28 14.05
N ALA A 114 0.16 14.39 14.38
CA ALA A 114 1.58 14.57 14.08
C ALA A 114 1.87 14.19 12.62
N LEU A 115 2.55 15.06 11.89
CA LEU A 115 2.94 14.87 10.49
C LEU A 115 4.44 15.11 10.35
N GLY A 116 5.14 14.18 9.70
CA GLY A 116 6.54 14.32 9.26
C GLY A 116 6.68 14.47 7.75
N ARG A 117 5.58 14.83 7.05
CA ARG A 117 5.52 14.90 5.60
C ARG A 117 5.16 16.32 5.14
N PRO A 118 5.55 16.72 3.90
CA PRO A 118 5.17 18.01 3.35
C PRO A 118 3.65 18.21 3.33
N LEU A 119 3.20 19.35 3.83
CA LEU A 119 1.79 19.72 3.90
C LEU A 119 1.57 21.07 3.22
N ARG A 120 0.64 21.14 2.28
CA ARG A 120 0.13 22.38 1.72
C ARG A 120 -1.19 22.76 2.40
N ILE A 121 -1.31 23.99 2.85
CA ILE A 121 -2.55 24.58 3.36
C ILE A 121 -2.99 25.69 2.40
N GLY A 122 -4.23 25.66 1.99
CA GLY A 122 -4.90 26.70 1.22
C GLY A 122 -6.27 27.00 1.81
N ALA A 123 -7.00 27.92 1.20
CA ALA A 123 -8.39 28.19 1.54
C ALA A 123 -9.24 28.33 0.28
N ARG A 124 -10.51 27.91 0.39
CA ARG A 124 -11.50 28.07 -0.67
C ARG A 124 -12.87 28.34 -0.07
N ARG A 125 -13.48 29.46 -0.43
CA ARG A 125 -14.80 29.89 0.06
C ARG A 125 -14.92 29.85 1.59
N GLY A 126 -13.88 30.32 2.29
CA GLY A 126 -13.85 30.39 3.75
C GLY A 126 -13.56 29.07 4.48
N VAL A 127 -13.21 28.01 3.76
CA VAL A 127 -12.86 26.69 4.31
C VAL A 127 -11.39 26.38 3.99
N LEU A 128 -10.66 25.87 4.97
CA LEU A 128 -9.27 25.41 4.79
C LEU A 128 -9.23 24.15 3.91
N THR A 129 -8.21 24.07 3.09
CA THR A 129 -7.85 22.87 2.33
C THR A 129 -6.45 22.44 2.72
N LEU A 130 -6.33 21.23 3.25
CA LEU A 130 -5.08 20.65 3.70
C LEU A 130 -4.72 19.49 2.75
N ALA A 131 -3.52 19.50 2.21
CA ALA A 131 -3.05 18.47 1.28
C ALA A 131 -1.66 17.97 1.70
N VAL A 132 -1.59 16.72 2.12
CA VAL A 132 -0.34 16.05 2.49
C VAL A 132 0.22 15.33 1.27
N THR A 133 1.52 15.48 1.02
CA THR A 133 2.21 14.71 -0.03
C THR A 133 2.74 13.40 0.54
N LEU A 134 2.27 12.28 0.02
CA LEU A 134 2.64 10.92 0.43
C LEU A 134 3.27 10.16 -0.74
N PRO A 135 4.31 9.33 -0.51
CA PRO A 135 4.66 8.26 -1.42
C PRO A 135 3.45 7.33 -1.64
N VAL A 136 3.31 6.78 -2.84
CA VAL A 136 2.19 5.88 -3.18
C VAL A 136 2.11 4.71 -2.21
N GLU A 137 3.23 4.07 -1.89
CA GLU A 137 3.23 2.91 -0.99
C GLU A 137 2.82 3.28 0.44
N THR A 138 3.21 4.46 0.94
CA THR A 138 2.71 4.98 2.23
C THR A 138 1.19 5.18 2.21
N TYR A 139 0.65 5.70 1.11
CA TYR A 139 -0.80 5.84 0.95
C TYR A 139 -1.50 4.47 0.94
N VAL A 140 -0.98 3.52 0.17
CA VAL A 140 -1.54 2.16 0.08
C VAL A 140 -1.55 1.48 1.46
N GLU A 141 -0.43 1.51 2.18
CA GLU A 141 -0.33 0.95 3.53
C GLU A 141 -1.37 1.54 4.48
N GLN A 142 -1.51 2.87 4.50
CA GLN A 142 -2.47 3.53 5.38
C GLN A 142 -3.92 3.19 5.04
N VAL A 143 -4.29 3.11 3.75
CA VAL A 143 -5.62 2.71 3.33
C VAL A 143 -5.88 1.25 3.69
N VAL A 144 -4.96 0.34 3.40
CA VAL A 144 -5.08 -1.08 3.76
C VAL A 144 -5.24 -1.24 5.28
N ALA A 145 -4.46 -0.53 6.09
CA ALA A 145 -4.59 -0.55 7.54
C ALA A 145 -5.92 0.03 8.04
N SER A 146 -6.48 1.03 7.33
CA SER A 146 -7.77 1.64 7.68
C SER A 146 -8.97 0.78 7.32
N GLU A 147 -8.88 0.07 6.19
CA GLU A 147 -9.98 -0.71 5.60
C GLU A 147 -9.97 -2.18 6.00
N SER A 148 -8.83 -2.73 6.44
CA SER A 148 -8.70 -4.14 6.82
C SER A 148 -9.50 -4.48 8.07
N GLY A 149 -9.96 -5.73 8.16
CA GLY A 149 -10.71 -6.28 9.27
C GLY A 149 -10.02 -7.50 9.92
N PRO A 150 -10.57 -8.02 11.02
CA PRO A 150 -9.98 -9.15 11.74
C PRO A 150 -10.01 -10.48 10.97
N ALA A 151 -10.84 -10.58 9.93
CA ALA A 151 -10.94 -11.77 9.09
C ALA A 151 -9.93 -11.78 7.94
N ASP A 152 -9.23 -10.66 7.70
CA ASP A 152 -8.27 -10.57 6.61
C ASP A 152 -7.02 -11.43 6.89
N THR A 153 -6.51 -12.03 5.82
CA THR A 153 -5.30 -12.84 5.81
C THR A 153 -4.27 -12.22 4.85
N PRO A 154 -3.02 -12.67 4.84
CA PRO A 154 -2.01 -12.10 3.95
C PRO A 154 -2.43 -12.02 2.48
N GLU A 155 -3.12 -13.05 1.94
CA GLU A 155 -3.52 -13.06 0.54
C GLU A 155 -4.66 -12.08 0.23
N SER A 156 -5.65 -11.92 1.13
CA SER A 156 -6.71 -10.93 0.97
C SER A 156 -6.19 -9.51 1.08
N LEU A 157 -5.23 -9.26 2.00
CA LEU A 157 -4.60 -7.95 2.16
C LEU A 157 -3.72 -7.58 0.96
N ARG A 158 -3.00 -8.54 0.37
CA ARG A 158 -2.25 -8.34 -0.88
C ARG A 158 -3.18 -7.97 -2.04
N ALA A 159 -4.30 -8.68 -2.19
CA ALA A 159 -5.30 -8.35 -3.19
C ALA A 159 -5.86 -6.93 -2.97
N LEU A 160 -6.16 -6.56 -1.72
CA LEU A 160 -6.62 -5.22 -1.37
C LEU A 160 -5.56 -4.16 -1.69
N ALA A 161 -4.28 -4.38 -1.36
CA ALA A 161 -3.19 -3.45 -1.65
C ALA A 161 -3.04 -3.17 -3.15
N ILE A 162 -3.12 -4.21 -4.00
CA ILE A 162 -3.10 -4.06 -5.47
C ILE A 162 -4.30 -3.25 -5.95
N VAL A 163 -5.50 -3.49 -5.42
CA VAL A 163 -6.73 -2.76 -5.78
C VAL A 163 -6.66 -1.30 -5.33
N VAL A 164 -6.21 -1.04 -4.09
CA VAL A 164 -6.01 0.32 -3.56
C VAL A 164 -5.05 1.10 -4.44
N ARG A 165 -3.89 0.51 -4.78
CA ARG A 165 -2.88 1.14 -5.64
C ARG A 165 -3.43 1.39 -7.05
N SER A 166 -4.15 0.42 -7.61
CA SER A 166 -4.79 0.57 -8.93
C SER A 166 -5.79 1.72 -8.96
N PHE A 167 -6.61 1.88 -7.92
CA PHE A 167 -7.51 3.02 -7.77
C PHE A 167 -6.72 4.33 -7.68
N ALA A 168 -5.73 4.40 -6.80
CA ALA A 168 -4.98 5.62 -6.53
C ALA A 168 -4.25 6.16 -7.77
N LEU A 169 -3.65 5.27 -8.57
CA LEU A 169 -2.88 5.63 -9.76
C LEU A 169 -3.71 5.78 -11.04
N HIS A 170 -4.94 5.24 -11.06
CA HIS A 170 -5.82 5.30 -12.22
C HIS A 170 -6.96 6.32 -12.08
N SER A 171 -7.28 6.75 -10.86
CA SER A 171 -8.39 7.66 -10.63
C SER A 171 -8.14 9.03 -11.26
N PRO A 172 -9.11 9.58 -12.00
CA PRO A 172 -9.02 10.95 -12.47
C PRO A 172 -8.99 11.89 -11.27
N ARG A 173 -8.29 13.01 -11.39
CA ARG A 173 -8.29 14.08 -10.38
C ARG A 173 -9.73 14.56 -10.15
N ARG A 174 -10.26 14.28 -8.97
CA ARG A 174 -11.64 14.63 -8.59
C ARG A 174 -11.70 15.93 -7.80
N HIS A 175 -10.56 16.39 -7.30
CA HIS A 175 -10.45 17.55 -6.43
C HIS A 175 -9.51 18.56 -7.05
N ALA A 176 -9.77 19.85 -6.81
CA ALA A 176 -8.96 20.92 -7.38
C ALA A 176 -7.58 21.04 -6.70
N GLU A 177 -7.53 20.78 -5.39
CA GLU A 177 -6.35 21.04 -4.57
C GLU A 177 -5.49 19.82 -4.26
N TYR A 178 -6.02 18.59 -4.44
CA TYR A 178 -5.36 17.32 -4.20
C TYR A 178 -5.90 16.23 -5.13
N GLU A 179 -5.22 15.09 -5.23
CA GLU A 179 -5.65 13.98 -6.09
C GLU A 179 -6.75 13.14 -5.44
N LEU A 180 -6.57 12.79 -4.16
CA LEU A 180 -7.46 11.92 -3.40
C LEU A 180 -7.84 12.56 -2.07
N CYS A 181 -9.01 12.23 -1.52
CA CYS A 181 -9.39 12.62 -0.16
C CYS A 181 -9.29 11.43 0.79
N ASP A 182 -9.27 11.73 2.08
CA ASP A 182 -9.16 10.75 3.18
C ASP A 182 -10.51 10.12 3.58
N SER A 183 -11.57 10.35 2.83
CA SER A 183 -12.90 9.83 3.10
C SER A 183 -13.32 8.75 2.11
N THR A 184 -14.43 8.06 2.39
CA THR A 184 -15.05 7.05 1.51
C THR A 184 -15.48 7.56 0.13
N HIS A 185 -15.40 8.87 -0.13
CA HIS A 185 -15.58 9.43 -1.47
C HIS A 185 -14.44 8.99 -2.41
N CYS A 186 -13.22 8.82 -1.89
CA CYS A 186 -12.09 8.21 -2.58
C CYS A 186 -11.80 6.83 -1.98
N GLN A 187 -11.02 6.77 -0.91
CA GLN A 187 -10.74 5.59 -0.10
C GLN A 187 -10.55 6.05 1.34
N LEU A 188 -11.09 5.30 2.31
CA LEU A 188 -10.98 5.68 3.70
C LEU A 188 -9.52 5.60 4.16
N LEU A 189 -9.03 6.72 4.67
CA LEU A 189 -7.69 6.82 5.23
C LEU A 189 -7.78 7.46 6.62
N HIS A 190 -7.56 6.66 7.65
CA HIS A 190 -7.41 7.16 9.01
C HIS A 190 -5.96 7.60 9.26
N TRP A 191 -5.78 8.89 9.44
CA TRP A 191 -4.48 9.46 9.75
C TRP A 191 -3.97 8.95 11.10
N GLY A 192 -2.77 8.36 11.11
CA GLY A 192 -2.23 7.66 12.28
C GLY A 192 -2.52 6.15 12.28
N GLY A 193 -3.48 5.68 11.51
CA GLY A 193 -3.81 4.27 11.28
C GLY A 193 -4.24 3.50 12.53
N SER A 194 -4.49 2.20 12.37
CA SER A 194 -4.63 1.26 13.48
C SER A 194 -3.27 0.63 13.79
N PRO A 195 -2.67 0.87 14.96
CA PRO A 195 -1.38 0.29 15.32
C PRO A 195 -1.36 -1.25 15.21
N GLU A 196 -2.51 -1.89 15.52
CA GLU A 196 -2.66 -3.35 15.49
C GLU A 196 -2.65 -3.93 14.08
N ARG A 197 -3.17 -3.19 13.10
CA ARG A 197 -3.31 -3.63 11.70
C ARG A 197 -2.14 -3.22 10.83
N ARG A 198 -1.37 -2.23 11.27
CA ARG A 198 -0.26 -1.68 10.49
C ARG A 198 0.77 -2.72 10.06
N PRO A 199 1.25 -3.67 10.91
CA PRO A 199 2.25 -4.65 10.48
C PRO A 199 1.77 -5.53 9.33
N ALA A 200 0.53 -6.02 9.38
CA ALA A 200 -0.04 -6.85 8.30
C ALA A 200 -0.27 -6.03 7.01
N ALA A 201 -0.75 -4.79 7.14
CA ALA A 201 -0.92 -3.88 6.01
C ALA A 201 0.42 -3.52 5.36
N HIS A 202 1.45 -3.25 6.16
CA HIS A 202 2.81 -2.98 5.71
C HIS A 202 3.38 -4.17 4.93
N SER A 203 3.34 -5.37 5.51
CA SER A 203 3.81 -6.60 4.85
C SER A 203 3.09 -6.87 3.53
N ALA A 204 1.76 -6.70 3.48
CA ALA A 204 0.99 -6.89 2.25
C ALA A 204 1.31 -5.83 1.18
N THR A 205 1.49 -4.58 1.58
CA THR A 205 1.87 -3.47 0.69
C THR A 205 3.25 -3.71 0.09
N LEU A 206 4.22 -4.06 0.92
CA LEU A 206 5.59 -4.33 0.51
C LEU A 206 5.66 -5.54 -0.44
N ALA A 207 4.95 -6.63 -0.11
CA ALA A 207 4.92 -7.84 -0.95
C ALA A 207 4.31 -7.61 -2.34
N THR A 208 3.52 -6.55 -2.52
CA THR A 208 2.87 -6.19 -3.79
C THR A 208 3.31 -4.84 -4.33
N ALA A 209 4.42 -4.30 -3.80
CA ALA A 209 4.89 -2.98 -4.16
C ALA A 209 5.07 -2.81 -5.68
N GLY A 210 4.56 -1.71 -6.22
CA GLY A 210 4.58 -1.42 -7.65
C GLY A 210 3.62 -2.26 -8.49
N GLU A 211 2.71 -3.06 -7.91
CA GLU A 211 1.72 -3.83 -8.67
C GLU A 211 0.38 -3.11 -8.77
N THR A 212 -0.15 -3.05 -9.99
CA THR A 212 -1.51 -2.57 -10.31
C THR A 212 -2.23 -3.54 -11.24
N LEU A 213 -3.55 -3.40 -11.35
CA LEU A 213 -4.34 -4.18 -12.28
C LEU A 213 -4.21 -3.64 -13.71
N TRP A 214 -4.05 -4.54 -14.67
CA TRP A 214 -3.98 -4.26 -16.09
C TRP A 214 -4.96 -5.14 -16.87
N PHE A 215 -5.63 -4.54 -17.85
CA PHE A 215 -6.53 -5.24 -18.75
C PHE A 215 -6.16 -4.92 -20.19
N ARG A 216 -5.81 -5.95 -20.96
CA ARG A 216 -5.42 -5.82 -22.40
C ARG A 216 -4.35 -4.74 -22.61
N GLY A 217 -3.30 -4.75 -21.79
CA GLY A 217 -2.15 -3.83 -21.92
C GLY A 217 -2.42 -2.39 -21.45
N ARG A 218 -3.52 -2.13 -20.74
CA ARG A 218 -3.84 -0.82 -20.15
C ARG A 218 -4.14 -0.96 -18.67
N ARG A 219 -3.77 0.04 -17.88
CA ARG A 219 -4.14 0.09 -16.46
C ARG A 219 -5.66 -0.01 -16.30
N ALA A 220 -6.10 -0.91 -15.43
CA ALA A 220 -7.51 -1.15 -15.15
C ALA A 220 -7.95 -0.36 -13.91
N ALA A 221 -9.05 0.37 -14.03
CA ALA A 221 -9.70 0.96 -12.87
C ALA A 221 -10.20 -0.14 -11.93
N ALA A 222 -10.04 0.06 -10.62
CA ALA A 222 -10.42 -0.90 -9.62
C ALA A 222 -11.11 -0.22 -8.43
N TRP A 223 -12.05 -0.91 -7.82
CA TRP A 223 -12.76 -0.50 -6.60
C TRP A 223 -12.84 -1.69 -5.66
N PHE A 224 -13.15 -1.42 -4.42
CA PHE A 224 -13.47 -2.44 -3.42
C PHE A 224 -14.62 -1.97 -2.54
N SER A 225 -15.29 -2.91 -1.89
CA SER A 225 -16.34 -2.63 -0.91
C SER A 225 -16.29 -3.68 0.19
N GLN A 226 -16.79 -3.32 1.36
CA GLN A 226 -16.71 -4.16 2.55
C GLN A 226 -17.41 -5.52 2.38
N ASN A 227 -18.63 -5.51 1.81
CA ASN A 227 -19.44 -6.73 1.66
C ASN A 227 -20.43 -6.56 0.51
N CYS A 228 -20.34 -7.39 -0.53
CA CYS A 228 -21.22 -7.26 -1.69
C CYS A 228 -22.62 -7.88 -1.49
N GLY A 229 -22.90 -8.55 -0.37
CA GLY A 229 -24.19 -9.18 -0.09
C GLY A 229 -24.49 -10.42 -0.94
N GLY A 230 -23.46 -11.02 -1.56
CA GLY A 230 -23.56 -12.21 -2.41
C GLY A 230 -23.56 -11.93 -3.91
N ARG A 231 -23.47 -10.64 -4.33
CA ARG A 231 -23.32 -10.28 -5.74
C ARG A 231 -22.66 -8.92 -5.90
N THR A 232 -21.64 -8.83 -6.73
CA THR A 232 -21.02 -7.55 -7.09
C THR A 232 -21.91 -6.72 -8.02
N ALA A 233 -21.63 -5.43 -8.12
CA ALA A 233 -22.33 -4.49 -9.00
C ALA A 233 -21.42 -4.00 -10.14
N ALA A 234 -22.02 -3.68 -11.28
CA ALA A 234 -21.33 -2.93 -12.32
C ALA A 234 -21.25 -1.43 -11.94
N PRO A 235 -20.16 -0.70 -12.34
CA PRO A 235 -20.03 0.73 -12.03
C PRO A 235 -21.22 1.59 -12.48
N GLY A 236 -21.81 1.29 -13.64
CA GLY A 236 -22.98 2.01 -14.16
C GLY A 236 -24.27 1.84 -13.37
N GLU A 237 -24.37 0.79 -12.54
CA GLU A 237 -25.50 0.60 -11.63
C GLU A 237 -25.39 1.50 -10.39
N VAL A 238 -24.18 1.73 -9.94
CA VAL A 238 -23.94 2.52 -8.72
C VAL A 238 -23.82 4.01 -9.04
N TRP A 239 -23.15 4.33 -10.15
CA TRP A 239 -22.91 5.72 -10.58
C TRP A 239 -23.51 5.96 -11.97
N PRO A 240 -24.84 5.96 -12.12
CA PRO A 240 -25.51 6.21 -13.38
C PRO A 240 -25.16 7.62 -13.90
N GLY A 241 -25.03 7.78 -15.21
CA GLY A 241 -24.72 9.09 -15.80
C GLY A 241 -23.30 9.61 -15.60
N SER A 242 -22.41 8.83 -14.99
CA SER A 242 -21.01 9.23 -14.76
C SER A 242 -20.15 9.35 -16.04
N GLY A 243 -20.70 9.03 -17.21
CA GLY A 243 -19.96 9.01 -18.49
C GLY A 243 -18.80 8.02 -18.56
N ARG A 244 -18.71 7.09 -17.62
CA ARG A 244 -17.62 6.11 -17.55
C ARG A 244 -17.74 5.12 -18.71
N PRO A 245 -16.64 4.79 -19.38
CA PRO A 245 -16.65 3.78 -20.42
C PRO A 245 -16.99 2.40 -19.82
N ALA A 246 -17.49 1.49 -20.66
CA ALA A 246 -17.70 0.10 -20.27
C ALA A 246 -16.37 -0.52 -19.78
N MET A 247 -16.44 -1.19 -18.64
CA MET A 247 -15.30 -1.84 -17.99
C MET A 247 -15.56 -3.35 -17.94
N PRO A 248 -15.14 -4.14 -18.96
CA PRO A 248 -15.47 -5.56 -19.06
C PRO A 248 -15.01 -6.41 -17.88
N TRP A 249 -13.97 -5.94 -17.16
CA TRP A 249 -13.46 -6.57 -15.95
C TRP A 249 -14.26 -6.23 -14.68
N LEU A 250 -15.25 -5.33 -14.76
CA LEU A 250 -16.10 -4.92 -13.65
C LEU A 250 -17.57 -5.12 -14.02
N GLY A 251 -18.15 -6.18 -13.51
CA GLY A 251 -19.54 -6.53 -13.79
C GLY A 251 -20.28 -7.04 -12.56
N SER A 252 -21.60 -7.23 -12.74
CA SER A 252 -22.42 -7.92 -11.77
C SER A 252 -22.13 -9.42 -11.79
N ARG A 253 -21.62 -9.96 -10.67
CA ARG A 253 -21.21 -11.37 -10.53
C ARG A 253 -21.67 -11.96 -9.21
N ALA A 254 -22.13 -13.20 -9.23
CA ALA A 254 -22.41 -13.95 -8.01
C ALA A 254 -21.11 -14.12 -7.19
N ASP A 255 -21.22 -13.98 -5.88
CA ASP A 255 -20.12 -14.11 -4.92
C ASP A 255 -20.58 -15.00 -3.75
N SER A 256 -20.44 -16.29 -3.92
CA SER A 256 -20.77 -17.28 -2.89
C SER A 256 -19.81 -17.22 -1.70
N TYR A 257 -18.60 -16.75 -1.90
CA TYR A 257 -17.62 -16.59 -0.82
C TYR A 257 -18.05 -15.53 0.20
N CYS A 258 -18.63 -14.41 -0.29
CA CYS A 258 -19.16 -13.36 0.58
C CYS A 258 -20.27 -13.84 1.51
N THR A 259 -21.03 -14.87 1.11
CA THR A 259 -22.16 -15.42 1.86
C THR A 259 -21.88 -16.75 2.54
N ALA A 260 -20.67 -17.30 2.42
CA ALA A 260 -20.30 -18.60 3.00
C ALA A 260 -20.48 -18.66 4.52
N GLY A 261 -20.28 -17.53 5.23
CA GLY A 261 -20.53 -17.38 6.67
C GLY A 261 -21.91 -16.80 7.04
N GLY A 262 -22.84 -16.73 6.08
CA GLY A 262 -24.12 -16.05 6.20
C GLY A 262 -24.16 -14.71 5.48
N THR A 263 -25.35 -14.29 5.05
CA THR A 263 -25.54 -12.97 4.41
C THR A 263 -25.48 -11.88 5.47
N ARG A 264 -24.72 -10.82 5.24
CA ARG A 264 -24.75 -9.64 6.09
C ARG A 264 -26.03 -8.86 5.84
N GLU A 265 -27.05 -9.09 6.65
CA GLU A 265 -28.31 -8.37 6.61
C GLU A 265 -28.28 -7.17 7.57
N TRP A 266 -29.09 -6.16 7.27
CA TRP A 266 -29.25 -4.96 8.09
C TRP A 266 -30.66 -4.39 7.94
N SER A 267 -31.10 -3.65 8.94
CA SER A 267 -32.33 -2.87 8.89
C SER A 267 -32.11 -1.48 9.46
N ALA A 268 -32.88 -0.52 8.96
CA ALA A 268 -32.87 0.84 9.48
C ALA A 268 -34.27 1.43 9.44
N GLU A 269 -34.55 2.29 10.38
CA GLU A 269 -35.79 3.04 10.47
C GLU A 269 -35.46 4.53 10.50
N LEU A 270 -36.05 5.30 9.56
CA LEU A 270 -35.82 6.73 9.40
C LEU A 270 -37.17 7.42 9.29
N SER A 271 -37.34 8.55 9.98
CA SER A 271 -38.59 9.32 9.89
C SER A 271 -38.67 10.08 8.58
N LEU A 272 -39.89 10.42 8.16
CA LEU A 272 -40.13 11.29 6.99
C LEU A 272 -39.44 12.65 7.19
N GLU A 273 -39.42 13.19 8.41
CA GLU A 273 -38.74 14.44 8.76
C GLU A 273 -37.22 14.35 8.55
N GLU A 274 -36.58 13.31 9.12
CA GLU A 274 -35.12 13.06 8.95
C GLU A 274 -34.75 12.97 7.47
N LEU A 275 -35.51 12.20 6.69
CA LEU A 275 -35.23 12.02 5.27
C LEU A 275 -35.51 13.30 4.45
N THR A 276 -36.63 14.01 4.72
CA THR A 276 -36.94 15.24 4.02
C THR A 276 -35.86 16.31 4.27
N GLY A 277 -35.45 16.51 5.50
CA GLY A 277 -34.37 17.43 5.86
C GLY A 277 -33.04 17.04 5.19
N THR A 278 -32.69 15.76 5.25
CA THR A 278 -31.46 15.23 4.65
C THR A 278 -31.41 15.42 3.14
N LEU A 279 -32.49 15.04 2.42
CA LEU A 279 -32.53 15.13 0.97
C LEU A 279 -32.60 16.58 0.47
N ALA A 280 -33.29 17.44 1.19
CA ALA A 280 -33.32 18.88 0.89
C ALA A 280 -31.95 19.53 1.08
N ALA A 281 -31.27 19.25 2.20
CA ALA A 281 -29.94 19.75 2.45
C ALA A 281 -28.90 19.26 1.43
N ALA A 282 -29.09 18.06 0.89
CA ALA A 282 -28.25 17.49 -0.17
C ALA A 282 -28.64 17.96 -1.58
N GLY A 283 -29.74 18.71 -1.75
CA GLY A 283 -30.26 19.14 -3.05
C GLY A 283 -30.81 18.00 -3.92
N LEU A 284 -31.22 16.89 -3.30
CA LEU A 284 -31.70 15.69 -3.99
C LEU A 284 -33.20 15.64 -4.18
N ALA A 285 -33.96 16.22 -3.26
CA ALA A 285 -35.42 16.40 -3.37
C ALA A 285 -35.87 17.61 -2.58
N SER A 286 -36.83 18.37 -3.12
CA SER A 286 -37.49 19.47 -2.41
C SER A 286 -38.42 18.90 -1.31
N PRO A 287 -38.64 19.61 -0.21
CA PRO A 287 -39.61 19.20 0.82
C PRO A 287 -41.03 19.03 0.26
N GLY A 288 -41.86 18.18 0.91
CA GLY A 288 -43.27 18.00 0.57
C GLY A 288 -43.64 16.64 -0.02
N TRP A 289 -42.66 15.81 -0.36
CA TRP A 289 -42.89 14.41 -0.78
C TRP A 289 -43.33 13.53 0.40
N THR A 290 -44.13 12.52 0.08
CA THR A 290 -44.72 11.63 1.10
C THR A 290 -44.45 10.14 0.85
N SER A 291 -44.00 9.78 -0.33
CA SER A 291 -43.66 8.40 -0.68
C SER A 291 -42.21 8.28 -1.10
N LEU A 292 -41.58 7.14 -0.77
CA LEU A 292 -40.23 6.77 -1.21
C LEU A 292 -40.25 5.32 -1.65
N THR A 293 -39.88 5.07 -2.89
CA THR A 293 -39.87 3.72 -3.48
C THR A 293 -38.58 3.47 -4.25
N VAL A 294 -38.24 2.19 -4.50
CA VAL A 294 -37.18 1.83 -5.44
C VAL A 294 -37.75 1.84 -6.85
N ALA A 295 -37.42 2.86 -7.64
CA ALA A 295 -37.91 3.02 -9.00
C ALA A 295 -37.22 2.09 -10.00
N ARG A 296 -35.90 1.83 -9.83
CA ARG A 296 -35.16 0.99 -10.73
C ARG A 296 -34.07 0.21 -9.98
N ARG A 297 -33.92 -1.08 -10.34
CA ARG A 297 -32.84 -1.95 -9.87
C ARG A 297 -31.89 -2.29 -11.01
N GLY A 298 -30.63 -2.53 -10.67
CA GLY A 298 -29.63 -3.06 -11.57
C GLY A 298 -29.62 -4.59 -11.60
N GLU A 299 -28.79 -5.15 -12.44
CA GLU A 299 -28.56 -6.61 -12.55
C GLU A 299 -28.06 -7.21 -11.23
N SER A 300 -27.35 -6.44 -10.42
CA SER A 300 -26.90 -6.84 -9.08
C SER A 300 -28.03 -6.95 -8.06
N GLY A 301 -29.25 -6.54 -8.38
CA GLY A 301 -30.38 -6.43 -7.46
C GLY A 301 -30.40 -5.14 -6.62
N ARG A 302 -29.34 -4.32 -6.71
CA ARG A 302 -29.27 -3.04 -5.99
C ARG A 302 -30.20 -2.00 -6.58
N ALA A 303 -30.73 -1.13 -5.73
CA ALA A 303 -31.39 0.07 -6.16
C ALA A 303 -30.39 0.95 -6.94
N VAL A 304 -30.78 1.36 -8.12
CA VAL A 304 -30.04 2.32 -8.96
C VAL A 304 -30.67 3.70 -8.83
N THR A 305 -32.03 3.76 -8.81
CA THR A 305 -32.81 4.98 -8.68
C THR A 305 -33.91 4.75 -7.66
N LEU A 306 -34.04 5.67 -6.74
CA LEU A 306 -35.20 5.83 -5.85
C LEU A 306 -36.13 6.89 -6.43
N ARG A 307 -37.38 6.88 -6.01
CA ARG A 307 -38.37 7.89 -6.35
C ARG A 307 -39.05 8.42 -5.08
N ALA A 308 -38.89 9.71 -4.84
CA ALA A 308 -39.62 10.45 -3.81
C ALA A 308 -40.75 11.20 -4.51
N ASP A 309 -41.99 10.68 -4.43
CA ASP A 309 -43.12 11.03 -5.27
C ASP A 309 -42.72 11.07 -6.76
N GLU A 310 -42.60 12.23 -7.40
CA GLU A 310 -42.19 12.38 -8.79
C GLU A 310 -40.70 12.63 -9.00
N THR A 311 -39.94 12.80 -7.91
CA THR A 311 -38.51 13.12 -7.98
C THR A 311 -37.65 11.85 -7.99
N GLU A 312 -36.88 11.65 -9.05
CA GLU A 312 -35.90 10.56 -9.12
C GLU A 312 -34.58 10.94 -8.44
N ILE A 313 -34.06 10.02 -7.61
CA ILE A 313 -32.86 10.20 -6.81
C ILE A 313 -31.91 9.02 -7.08
N PRO A 314 -30.66 9.26 -7.51
CA PRO A 314 -29.67 8.20 -7.59
C PRO A 314 -29.48 7.54 -6.21
N ALA A 315 -29.57 6.21 -6.15
CA ALA A 315 -29.57 5.49 -4.87
C ALA A 315 -28.24 5.65 -4.11
N GLU A 316 -27.11 5.81 -4.80
CA GLU A 316 -25.84 6.06 -4.15
C GLU A 316 -25.76 7.47 -3.55
N ASP A 317 -26.31 8.48 -4.23
CA ASP A 317 -26.37 9.85 -3.70
C ASP A 317 -27.27 9.91 -2.46
N PHE A 318 -28.41 9.19 -2.48
CA PHE A 318 -29.26 8.99 -1.30
C PHE A 318 -28.48 8.39 -0.14
N ARG A 319 -27.77 7.25 -0.36
CA ARG A 319 -26.98 6.57 0.67
C ARG A 319 -25.89 7.49 1.25
N LEU A 320 -25.20 8.23 0.39
CA LEU A 320 -24.16 9.17 0.82
C LEU A 320 -24.74 10.36 1.58
N ALA A 321 -25.90 10.88 1.19
CA ALA A 321 -26.59 11.96 1.91
C ALA A 321 -27.00 11.52 3.30
N VAL A 322 -27.66 10.35 3.43
CA VAL A 322 -28.05 9.77 4.72
C VAL A 322 -26.80 9.49 5.58
N GLY A 323 -25.77 8.92 5.00
CA GLY A 323 -24.51 8.63 5.73
C GLY A 323 -23.86 9.88 6.32
N ARG A 324 -23.85 11.00 5.58
CA ARG A 324 -23.29 12.28 6.03
C ARG A 324 -24.14 12.96 7.11
N ALA A 325 -25.45 12.91 6.98
CA ALA A 325 -26.37 13.64 7.87
C ALA A 325 -26.77 12.84 9.11
N LEU A 326 -27.02 11.53 8.96
CA LEU A 326 -27.62 10.68 9.99
C LEU A 326 -26.70 9.55 10.46
N GLY A 327 -25.52 9.40 9.84
CA GLY A 327 -24.51 8.41 10.20
C GLY A 327 -24.41 7.24 9.23
N TRP A 328 -23.18 6.76 9.03
CA TRP A 328 -22.82 5.72 8.05
C TRP A 328 -23.36 4.32 8.39
N SER A 329 -23.84 4.11 9.61
CA SER A 329 -24.46 2.85 10.05
C SER A 329 -25.94 2.72 9.70
N ARG A 330 -26.56 3.77 9.16
CA ARG A 330 -28.01 3.76 8.85
C ARG A 330 -28.33 2.99 7.57
N ILE A 331 -27.78 3.39 6.43
CA ILE A 331 -27.97 2.72 5.15
C ILE A 331 -26.62 2.17 4.68
N LEU A 332 -26.41 0.86 4.90
CA LEU A 332 -25.09 0.26 4.68
C LEU A 332 -24.78 0.02 3.21
N SER A 333 -25.78 -0.24 2.38
CA SER A 333 -25.61 -0.52 0.94
C SER A 333 -26.83 -0.04 0.15
N ASN A 334 -26.74 -0.05 -1.17
CA ASN A 334 -27.88 0.21 -2.06
C ASN A 334 -28.75 -1.03 -2.32
N TRP A 335 -28.46 -2.14 -1.67
CA TRP A 335 -29.25 -3.36 -1.81
C TRP A 335 -30.25 -3.49 -0.68
N PHE A 336 -31.39 -2.84 -0.84
CA PHE A 336 -32.45 -2.82 0.16
C PHE A 336 -33.85 -2.79 -0.46
N GLU A 337 -34.83 -3.18 0.33
CA GLU A 337 -36.25 -2.88 0.19
C GLU A 337 -36.59 -1.74 1.13
N VAL A 338 -37.59 -0.91 0.75
CA VAL A 338 -38.11 0.17 1.58
C VAL A 338 -39.62 0.09 1.65
N ALA A 339 -40.16 0.20 2.85
CA ALA A 339 -41.59 0.24 3.11
C ALA A 339 -41.93 1.42 4.01
N ARG A 340 -43.10 2.05 3.80
CA ARG A 340 -43.61 3.11 4.67
C ARG A 340 -44.45 2.51 5.80
N ALA A 341 -44.20 2.95 7.04
CA ALA A 341 -44.98 2.62 8.22
C ALA A 341 -45.35 3.89 8.98
N GLY A 342 -46.51 4.43 8.72
CA GLY A 342 -46.93 5.72 9.29
C GLY A 342 -46.10 6.90 8.78
N ASP A 343 -45.39 7.56 9.70
CA ASP A 343 -44.46 8.66 9.43
C ASP A 343 -43.01 8.20 9.26
N ARG A 344 -42.78 6.87 9.20
CA ARG A 344 -41.45 6.28 9.09
C ARG A 344 -41.28 5.45 7.83
N PHE A 345 -40.02 5.31 7.41
CA PHE A 345 -39.59 4.40 6.37
C PHE A 345 -38.70 3.33 6.98
N ILE A 346 -39.05 2.07 6.73
CA ILE A 346 -38.31 0.90 7.19
C ILE A 346 -37.53 0.35 5.99
N PHE A 347 -36.22 0.23 6.17
CA PHE A 347 -35.29 -0.31 5.18
C PHE A 347 -34.84 -1.69 5.65
N HIS A 348 -34.90 -2.69 4.78
CA HIS A 348 -34.29 -3.99 4.97
C HIS A 348 -33.30 -4.23 3.85
N GLY A 349 -32.05 -4.42 4.18
CA GLY A 349 -31.01 -4.55 3.18
C GLY A 349 -29.95 -5.59 3.51
N ARG A 350 -29.02 -5.77 2.58
CA ARG A 350 -27.89 -6.70 2.71
C ARG A 350 -26.61 -6.13 2.11
N GLY A 351 -25.48 -6.63 2.63
CA GLY A 351 -24.16 -6.13 2.25
C GLY A 351 -23.81 -4.78 2.87
N ALA A 352 -22.64 -4.25 2.55
CA ALA A 352 -22.12 -2.96 3.00
C ALA A 352 -21.19 -2.36 1.96
N GLY A 353 -21.42 -1.07 1.63
CA GLY A 353 -20.72 -0.35 0.57
C GLY A 353 -21.41 -0.49 -0.79
N HIS A 354 -20.75 0.02 -1.82
CA HIS A 354 -21.30 0.11 -3.17
C HIS A 354 -21.33 -1.20 -3.96
N GLY A 355 -20.55 -2.22 -3.53
CA GLY A 355 -20.53 -3.55 -4.14
C GLY A 355 -19.78 -3.67 -5.46
N VAL A 356 -19.08 -2.65 -5.93
CA VAL A 356 -18.29 -2.68 -7.18
C VAL A 356 -16.89 -3.20 -6.92
N GLY A 357 -16.38 -4.11 -7.74
CA GLY A 357 -15.03 -4.64 -7.69
C GLY A 357 -14.81 -5.67 -6.58
N LEU A 358 -13.68 -5.57 -5.87
CA LEU A 358 -13.31 -6.51 -4.81
C LEU A 358 -14.30 -6.44 -3.64
N CYS A 359 -14.86 -7.58 -3.24
CA CYS A 359 -15.58 -7.72 -1.97
C CYS A 359 -14.59 -8.16 -0.89
N GLN A 360 -14.33 -7.32 0.12
CA GLN A 360 -13.38 -7.64 1.18
C GLN A 360 -13.79 -8.92 1.94
N ALA A 361 -15.06 -9.04 2.31
CA ALA A 361 -15.57 -10.24 2.99
C ALA A 361 -15.38 -11.52 2.14
N GLY A 362 -15.66 -11.44 0.83
CA GLY A 362 -15.46 -12.57 -0.08
C GLY A 362 -13.98 -12.89 -0.30
N ALA A 363 -13.13 -11.86 -0.44
CA ALA A 363 -11.68 -12.02 -0.57
C ALA A 363 -11.07 -12.69 0.68
N ALA A 364 -11.49 -12.27 1.88
CA ALA A 364 -11.07 -12.90 3.13
C ALA A 364 -11.49 -14.37 3.21
N ALA A 365 -12.74 -14.69 2.81
CA ALA A 365 -13.24 -16.08 2.78
C ALA A 365 -12.47 -16.94 1.74
N MET A 366 -12.20 -16.40 0.55
CA MET A 366 -11.36 -17.06 -0.45
C MET A 366 -9.97 -17.38 0.09
N ALA A 367 -9.32 -16.40 0.69
CA ALA A 367 -7.99 -16.55 1.25
C ALA A 367 -7.96 -17.55 2.41
N ALA A 368 -8.97 -17.55 3.30
CA ALA A 368 -9.13 -18.56 4.35
C ALA A 368 -9.35 -19.97 3.76
N GLY A 369 -9.94 -20.07 2.57
CA GLY A 369 -10.08 -21.31 1.79
C GLY A 369 -8.81 -21.72 1.02
N GLY A 370 -7.67 -21.02 1.20
CA GLY A 370 -6.38 -21.33 0.59
C GLY A 370 -6.16 -20.75 -0.81
N GLN A 371 -7.03 -19.86 -1.28
CA GLN A 371 -6.84 -19.19 -2.56
C GLN A 371 -5.82 -18.07 -2.46
N ASP A 372 -4.96 -17.97 -3.47
CA ASP A 372 -3.92 -16.94 -3.53
C ASP A 372 -4.46 -15.60 -4.06
N THR A 373 -3.62 -14.59 -3.97
CA THR A 373 -3.91 -13.23 -4.44
C THR A 373 -4.37 -13.18 -5.89
N ALA A 374 -3.76 -13.96 -6.79
CA ALA A 374 -4.12 -13.96 -8.21
C ALA A 374 -5.51 -14.56 -8.45
N GLN A 375 -5.85 -15.63 -7.73
CA GLN A 375 -7.17 -16.26 -7.78
C GLN A 375 -8.25 -15.30 -7.24
N ILE A 376 -7.97 -14.61 -6.13
CA ILE A 376 -8.87 -13.60 -5.57
C ILE A 376 -9.11 -12.47 -6.58
N LEU A 377 -8.05 -11.90 -7.14
CA LEU A 377 -8.17 -10.84 -8.16
C LEU A 377 -8.91 -11.32 -9.40
N GLY A 378 -8.65 -12.56 -9.85
CA GLY A 378 -9.33 -13.17 -11.00
C GLY A 378 -10.84 -13.33 -10.82
N GLN A 379 -11.31 -13.58 -9.58
CA GLN A 379 -12.74 -13.65 -9.24
C GLN A 379 -13.43 -12.29 -9.43
N TYR A 380 -12.82 -11.21 -8.94
CA TYR A 380 -13.44 -9.88 -8.93
C TYR A 380 -13.12 -9.02 -10.15
N PHE A 381 -12.02 -9.30 -10.85
CA PHE A 381 -11.55 -8.56 -12.02
C PHE A 381 -11.17 -9.51 -13.17
N PRO A 382 -12.11 -10.29 -13.71
CA PRO A 382 -11.80 -11.31 -14.71
C PRO A 382 -11.13 -10.73 -15.95
N GLY A 383 -10.05 -11.38 -16.37
CA GLY A 383 -9.22 -10.97 -17.50
C GLY A 383 -8.29 -9.78 -17.22
N ALA A 384 -8.37 -9.17 -16.03
CA ALA A 384 -7.33 -8.28 -15.55
C ALA A 384 -6.27 -9.08 -14.78
N VAL A 385 -5.02 -8.62 -14.86
CA VAL A 385 -3.88 -9.25 -14.20
C VAL A 385 -3.10 -8.21 -13.41
N ALA A 386 -2.57 -8.62 -12.25
CA ALA A 386 -1.63 -7.81 -11.50
C ALA A 386 -0.30 -7.75 -12.25
N SER A 387 0.18 -6.55 -12.50
CA SER A 387 1.39 -6.31 -13.29
C SER A 387 2.11 -5.07 -12.77
N ASP A 388 3.38 -4.93 -13.12
CA ASP A 388 4.17 -3.75 -12.81
C ASP A 388 3.48 -2.46 -13.25
N GLU A 389 3.39 -1.49 -12.35
CA GLU A 389 2.62 -0.26 -12.52
C GLU A 389 3.13 0.63 -13.67
N VAL A 390 4.41 0.52 -14.01
CA VAL A 390 5.05 1.36 -15.02
C VAL A 390 4.96 0.73 -16.39
N THR A 391 5.35 -0.55 -16.48
CA THR A 391 5.54 -1.25 -17.75
C THR A 391 4.37 -2.14 -18.15
N GLY A 392 3.49 -2.50 -17.20
CA GLY A 392 2.42 -3.48 -17.40
C GLY A 392 2.94 -4.90 -17.59
N ARG A 393 4.23 -5.16 -17.32
CA ARG A 393 4.82 -6.50 -17.40
C ARG A 393 4.46 -7.29 -16.15
N SER A 394 4.13 -8.57 -16.31
CA SER A 394 3.85 -9.46 -15.19
C SER A 394 5.16 -9.90 -14.53
N TRP A 395 5.13 -9.96 -13.18
CA TRP A 395 6.20 -10.55 -12.40
C TRP A 395 6.33 -12.03 -12.71
N GLN A 396 7.55 -12.45 -13.03
CA GLN A 396 7.90 -13.85 -13.25
C GLN A 396 8.46 -14.44 -11.97
N ARG A 397 8.06 -15.66 -11.64
CA ARG A 397 8.47 -16.34 -10.41
C ARG A 397 9.27 -17.59 -10.73
N PHE A 398 10.51 -17.60 -10.31
CA PHE A 398 11.42 -18.73 -10.42
C PHE A 398 11.63 -19.38 -9.06
N LYS A 399 11.52 -20.71 -8.98
CA LYS A 399 11.66 -21.46 -7.74
C LYS A 399 13.11 -21.88 -7.53
N GLY A 400 13.70 -21.51 -6.37
CA GLY A 400 14.95 -22.03 -5.85
C GLY A 400 14.72 -22.94 -4.63
N PRO A 401 15.76 -23.64 -4.14
CA PRO A 401 15.72 -24.38 -2.87
C PRO A 401 15.50 -23.41 -1.70
N GLY A 402 14.36 -23.50 -1.00
CA GLY A 402 14.06 -22.64 0.14
C GLY A 402 13.62 -21.20 -0.18
N PHE A 403 13.69 -20.75 -1.45
CA PHE A 403 13.28 -19.41 -1.84
C PHE A 403 12.53 -19.37 -3.18
N ALA A 404 11.97 -18.21 -3.50
CA ALA A 404 11.47 -17.86 -4.83
C ALA A 404 12.07 -16.53 -5.26
N LEU A 405 12.49 -16.42 -6.52
CA LEU A 405 12.91 -15.17 -7.16
C LEU A 405 11.75 -14.61 -7.98
N GLU A 406 11.34 -13.39 -7.68
CA GLU A 406 10.37 -12.61 -8.45
C GLU A 406 11.08 -11.48 -9.18
N THR A 407 10.86 -11.36 -10.49
CA THR A 407 11.51 -10.36 -11.33
C THR A 407 10.64 -10.03 -12.56
N LEU A 408 10.85 -8.86 -13.14
CA LEU A 408 10.25 -8.46 -14.43
C LEU A 408 11.10 -8.89 -15.63
N ASP A 409 12.32 -9.38 -15.41
CA ASP A 409 13.23 -9.85 -16.47
C ASP A 409 13.47 -11.36 -16.36
N ALA A 410 12.97 -12.12 -17.34
CA ALA A 410 13.22 -13.56 -17.43
C ALA A 410 14.72 -13.92 -17.42
N GLY A 411 15.57 -13.04 -17.93
CA GLY A 411 17.02 -13.21 -17.94
C GLY A 411 17.64 -13.28 -16.54
N ASP A 412 16.96 -12.78 -15.52
CA ASP A 412 17.42 -12.83 -14.13
C ASP A 412 17.41 -14.27 -13.55
N ALA A 413 16.73 -15.22 -14.20
CA ALA A 413 16.82 -16.64 -13.84
C ALA A 413 18.27 -17.16 -13.80
N ARG A 414 19.20 -16.54 -14.54
CA ARG A 414 20.63 -16.85 -14.52
C ARG A 414 21.28 -16.64 -13.15
N TYR A 415 20.68 -15.83 -12.27
CA TYR A 415 21.17 -15.55 -10.91
C TYR A 415 20.63 -16.53 -9.86
N LEU A 416 19.79 -17.50 -10.23
CA LEU A 416 19.30 -18.53 -9.30
C LEU A 416 20.45 -19.34 -8.64
N PRO A 417 21.53 -19.74 -9.34
CA PRO A 417 22.65 -20.41 -8.70
C PRO A 417 23.35 -19.55 -7.63
N ASP A 418 23.49 -18.24 -7.88
CA ASP A 418 24.11 -17.32 -6.92
C ASP A 418 23.23 -17.14 -5.68
N ALA A 419 21.92 -16.97 -5.87
CA ALA A 419 20.96 -16.90 -4.77
C ALA A 419 20.89 -18.20 -3.97
N SER A 420 20.93 -19.36 -4.63
CA SER A 420 20.96 -20.67 -3.95
C SER A 420 22.23 -20.84 -3.11
N ARG A 421 23.37 -20.43 -3.65
CA ARG A 421 24.65 -20.44 -2.93
C ARG A 421 24.61 -19.51 -1.73
N ALA A 422 24.13 -18.28 -1.91
CA ALA A 422 24.02 -17.29 -0.85
C ALA A 422 23.12 -17.76 0.32
N LEU A 423 21.98 -18.39 0.03
CA LEU A 423 21.13 -18.98 1.07
C LEU A 423 21.82 -20.15 1.79
N ALA A 424 22.44 -21.07 1.05
CA ALA A 424 23.17 -22.19 1.65
C ALA A 424 24.34 -21.74 2.55
N GLU A 425 25.05 -20.68 2.14
CA GLU A 425 26.08 -20.04 2.96
C GLU A 425 25.49 -19.40 4.22
N ALA A 426 24.39 -18.67 4.10
CA ALA A 426 23.69 -18.05 5.24
C ALA A 426 23.23 -19.09 6.26
N GLU A 427 22.63 -20.19 5.81
CA GLU A 427 22.21 -21.31 6.65
C GLU A 427 23.41 -22.01 7.34
N LYS A 428 24.51 -22.19 6.61
CA LYS A 428 25.73 -22.81 7.17
C LYS A 428 26.38 -21.92 8.24
N LEU A 429 26.46 -20.61 8.01
CA LEU A 429 27.05 -19.65 8.93
C LEU A 429 26.23 -19.48 10.21
N SER A 430 24.93 -19.36 10.08
CA SER A 430 24.02 -19.10 11.21
C SER A 430 23.59 -20.37 11.95
N GLY A 431 23.61 -21.54 11.31
CA GLY A 431 22.97 -22.77 11.79
C GLY A 431 21.44 -22.72 11.77
N LEU A 432 20.85 -21.65 11.21
CA LEU A 432 19.41 -21.44 11.14
C LEU A 432 18.84 -21.99 9.83
N ARG A 433 17.52 -22.24 9.83
CA ARG A 433 16.73 -22.60 8.67
C ARG A 433 15.46 -21.77 8.67
N ALA A 434 15.03 -21.29 7.51
CA ALA A 434 13.74 -20.63 7.39
C ALA A 434 12.60 -21.64 7.59
N ALA A 435 11.58 -21.27 8.39
CA ALA A 435 10.37 -22.08 8.56
C ALA A 435 9.52 -22.09 7.29
N GLY A 436 9.60 -21.02 6.50
CA GLY A 436 8.88 -20.84 5.26
C GLY A 436 9.80 -20.56 4.06
N ARG A 437 9.19 -20.40 2.90
CA ARG A 437 9.91 -20.01 1.69
C ARG A 437 10.20 -18.50 1.70
N VAL A 438 11.45 -18.12 1.51
CA VAL A 438 11.85 -16.72 1.36
C VAL A 438 11.49 -16.23 -0.05
N THR A 439 10.95 -15.04 -0.18
CA THR A 439 10.70 -14.40 -1.48
C THR A 439 11.74 -13.31 -1.72
N VAL A 440 12.49 -13.41 -2.80
CA VAL A 440 13.42 -12.39 -3.28
C VAL A 440 12.78 -11.68 -4.46
N ARG A 441 12.42 -10.39 -4.29
CA ARG A 441 11.88 -9.56 -5.38
C ARG A 441 12.97 -8.63 -5.91
N ALA A 442 13.38 -8.87 -7.15
CA ALA A 442 14.36 -8.05 -7.85
C ALA A 442 13.64 -6.96 -8.66
N PHE A 443 13.79 -5.71 -8.26
CA PHE A 443 13.18 -4.59 -8.97
C PHE A 443 13.93 -4.28 -10.26
N ALA A 444 13.21 -3.84 -11.30
CA ALA A 444 13.79 -3.57 -12.61
C ALA A 444 14.74 -2.36 -12.62
N THR A 445 14.54 -1.41 -11.69
CA THR A 445 15.36 -0.19 -11.56
C THR A 445 15.57 0.17 -10.09
N THR A 446 16.67 0.86 -9.79
CA THR A 446 16.94 1.42 -8.46
C THR A 446 15.84 2.39 -7.98
N PRO A 447 15.29 3.30 -8.80
CA PRO A 447 14.13 4.09 -8.41
C PRO A 447 12.93 3.25 -7.98
N ALA A 448 12.56 2.21 -8.75
CA ALA A 448 11.43 1.34 -8.40
C ALA A 448 11.67 0.62 -7.05
N PHE A 449 12.88 0.17 -6.77
CA PHE A 449 13.26 -0.39 -5.48
C PHE A 449 13.08 0.62 -4.34
N ARG A 450 13.54 1.86 -4.53
CA ARG A 450 13.41 2.92 -3.52
C ARG A 450 11.95 3.32 -3.28
N ASP A 451 11.17 3.42 -4.34
CA ASP A 451 9.75 3.76 -4.24
C ASP A 451 8.98 2.70 -3.46
N ALA A 452 9.31 1.43 -3.69
CA ALA A 452 8.70 0.29 -3.03
C ALA A 452 9.08 0.17 -1.55
N THR A 453 10.36 0.33 -1.22
CA THR A 453 10.89 0.08 0.13
C THR A 453 11.00 1.34 0.98
N LEU A 454 10.94 2.52 0.36
CA LEU A 454 11.26 3.82 0.97
C LEU A 454 12.69 3.89 1.53
N ALA A 455 13.55 2.94 1.14
CA ALA A 455 14.92 2.84 1.61
C ALA A 455 15.79 3.99 1.09
N PRO A 456 16.77 4.45 1.89
CA PRO A 456 17.76 5.44 1.45
C PRO A 456 18.56 5.00 0.23
N GLY A 457 19.09 5.97 -0.50
CA GLY A 457 19.75 5.73 -1.80
C GLY A 457 20.98 4.83 -1.79
N TRP A 458 21.61 4.63 -0.64
CA TRP A 458 22.78 3.76 -0.46
C TRP A 458 22.41 2.29 -0.17
N VAL A 459 21.13 1.98 0.10
CA VAL A 459 20.67 0.62 0.42
C VAL A 459 20.63 -0.21 -0.87
N ALA A 460 21.29 -1.35 -0.87
CA ALA A 460 21.35 -2.26 -2.03
C ALA A 460 20.20 -3.27 -2.05
N ALA A 461 19.75 -3.70 -0.87
CA ALA A 461 18.61 -4.58 -0.66
C ALA A 461 18.00 -4.30 0.72
N PHE A 462 16.82 -4.83 0.96
CA PHE A 462 16.05 -4.63 2.19
C PHE A 462 15.26 -5.89 2.52
N THR A 463 15.33 -6.35 3.76
CA THR A 463 14.62 -7.55 4.23
C THR A 463 13.56 -7.18 5.26
N GLU A 464 12.38 -7.78 5.13
CA GLU A 464 11.34 -7.76 6.13
C GLU A 464 10.68 -9.15 6.25
N GLY A 465 10.85 -9.78 7.40
CA GLY A 465 10.43 -11.16 7.61
C GLY A 465 11.05 -12.09 6.56
N ASN A 466 10.23 -12.77 5.80
CA ASN A 466 10.66 -13.67 4.73
C ASN A 466 10.61 -13.04 3.32
N TRP A 467 10.50 -11.72 3.22
CA TRP A 467 10.53 -10.98 1.97
C TRP A 467 11.80 -10.15 1.86
N ILE A 468 12.47 -10.24 0.72
CA ILE A 468 13.71 -9.51 0.38
C ILE A 468 13.45 -8.72 -0.90
N GLY A 469 13.57 -7.39 -0.85
CA GLY A 469 13.61 -6.53 -2.02
C GLY A 469 15.05 -6.20 -2.41
N THR A 470 15.38 -6.22 -3.70
CA THR A 470 16.72 -5.87 -4.16
C THR A 470 16.70 -4.83 -5.28
N GLN A 471 17.75 -4.02 -5.38
CA GLN A 471 18.06 -3.32 -6.61
C GLN A 471 18.20 -4.33 -7.76
N PRO A 472 18.27 -3.89 -9.05
CA PRO A 472 18.42 -4.80 -10.18
C PRO A 472 19.58 -5.78 -9.97
N LEU A 473 19.32 -7.09 -10.07
CA LEU A 473 20.34 -8.12 -9.84
C LEU A 473 21.54 -7.96 -10.77
N ARG A 474 21.29 -7.53 -12.00
CA ARG A 474 22.35 -7.21 -12.96
C ARG A 474 23.28 -6.12 -12.42
N THR A 475 22.75 -5.05 -11.84
CA THR A 475 23.56 -3.96 -11.26
C THR A 475 24.41 -4.45 -10.09
N LEU A 476 23.84 -5.30 -9.24
CA LEU A 476 24.58 -5.91 -8.12
C LEU A 476 25.68 -6.87 -8.61
N ALA A 477 25.39 -7.64 -9.66
CA ALA A 477 26.37 -8.56 -10.26
C ALA A 477 27.52 -7.81 -10.95
N GLU A 478 27.23 -6.79 -11.74
CA GLU A 478 28.24 -5.94 -12.41
C GLU A 478 29.17 -5.23 -11.43
N ARG A 479 28.69 -4.94 -10.22
CA ARG A 479 29.48 -4.37 -9.10
C ARG A 479 30.20 -5.43 -8.26
N GLY A 480 30.06 -6.72 -8.58
CA GLY A 480 30.62 -7.82 -7.78
C GLY A 480 29.99 -7.98 -6.39
N MET A 481 28.82 -7.40 -6.13
CA MET A 481 28.16 -7.34 -4.83
C MET A 481 27.06 -8.40 -4.64
N LEU A 482 26.59 -9.03 -5.71
CA LEU A 482 25.38 -9.85 -5.70
C LEU A 482 25.39 -10.94 -4.62
N GLY A 483 26.44 -11.77 -4.57
CA GLY A 483 26.53 -12.87 -3.59
C GLY A 483 26.58 -12.36 -2.15
N THR A 484 27.35 -11.30 -1.89
CA THR A 484 27.47 -10.71 -0.54
C THR A 484 26.17 -10.08 -0.07
N VAL A 485 25.49 -9.33 -0.93
CA VAL A 485 24.20 -8.71 -0.63
C VAL A 485 23.15 -9.79 -0.38
N LEU A 486 22.97 -10.74 -1.28
CA LEU A 486 21.98 -11.80 -1.09
C LEU A 486 22.23 -12.63 0.17
N ARG A 487 23.49 -12.97 0.47
CA ARG A 487 23.81 -13.69 1.72
C ARG A 487 23.45 -12.86 2.96
N HIS A 488 23.76 -11.57 2.97
CA HIS A 488 23.41 -10.66 4.05
C HIS A 488 21.88 -10.61 4.27
N GLU A 489 21.12 -10.46 3.21
CA GLU A 489 19.65 -10.41 3.27
C GLU A 489 19.04 -11.77 3.67
N PHE A 490 19.59 -12.87 3.20
CA PHE A 490 19.15 -14.19 3.66
C PHE A 490 19.45 -14.41 5.15
N LEU A 491 20.58 -13.91 5.68
CA LEU A 491 20.85 -13.93 7.11
C LEU A 491 19.80 -13.15 7.89
N HIS A 492 19.39 -11.97 7.40
CA HIS A 492 18.26 -11.23 7.98
C HIS A 492 16.97 -12.05 7.98
N ALA A 493 16.59 -12.64 6.85
CA ALA A 493 15.38 -13.45 6.77
C ALA A 493 15.39 -14.64 7.74
N LEU A 494 16.55 -15.31 7.92
CA LEU A 494 16.70 -16.40 8.86
C LEU A 494 16.63 -15.94 10.32
N VAL A 495 17.20 -14.76 10.63
CA VAL A 495 17.19 -14.17 11.97
C VAL A 495 15.77 -13.70 12.32
N GLU A 496 15.11 -12.99 11.42
CA GLU A 496 13.75 -12.47 11.64
C GLU A 496 12.72 -13.60 11.83
N ASP A 497 12.87 -14.72 11.11
CA ASP A 497 12.01 -15.91 11.25
C ASP A 497 12.09 -16.53 12.65
N GLN A 498 13.22 -16.37 13.33
CA GLN A 498 13.44 -16.90 14.68
C GLN A 498 13.28 -15.85 15.79
N ALA A 499 13.32 -14.56 15.45
CA ALA A 499 13.33 -13.48 16.42
C ALA A 499 11.98 -13.32 17.12
N GLY A 500 11.99 -13.29 18.44
CA GLY A 500 10.81 -12.95 19.24
C GLY A 500 10.58 -11.44 19.33
N ASN A 501 9.36 -11.04 19.68
CA ASN A 501 8.99 -9.61 19.84
C ASN A 501 9.82 -8.84 20.88
N ARG A 502 10.53 -9.54 21.77
CA ARG A 502 11.40 -8.94 22.80
C ARG A 502 12.86 -8.86 22.40
N THR A 503 13.20 -9.30 21.19
CA THR A 503 14.59 -9.30 20.72
C THR A 503 14.94 -7.92 20.21
N PRO A 504 15.94 -7.24 20.81
CA PRO A 504 16.33 -5.90 20.40
C PRO A 504 16.94 -5.91 18.99
N LEU A 505 16.79 -4.80 18.28
CA LEU A 505 17.26 -4.65 16.90
C LEU A 505 18.78 -4.86 16.79
N TRP A 506 19.56 -4.33 17.74
CA TRP A 506 21.00 -4.49 17.74
C TRP A 506 21.48 -5.96 17.80
N LEU A 507 20.72 -6.86 18.45
CA LEU A 507 21.09 -8.28 18.45
C LEU A 507 20.84 -8.91 17.09
N ARG A 508 19.72 -8.61 16.45
CA ARG A 508 19.38 -9.10 15.10
C ARG A 508 20.43 -8.66 14.10
N GLU A 509 20.67 -7.36 14.02
CA GLU A 509 21.67 -6.76 13.14
C GLU A 509 23.09 -7.24 13.46
N GLY A 510 23.41 -7.35 14.75
CA GLY A 510 24.73 -7.78 15.21
C GLY A 510 25.06 -9.21 14.84
N LEU A 511 24.13 -10.14 14.90
CA LEU A 511 24.32 -11.52 14.46
C LEU A 511 24.55 -11.60 12.95
N VAL A 512 23.74 -10.89 12.16
CA VAL A 512 23.92 -10.81 10.70
C VAL A 512 25.29 -10.24 10.34
N GLU A 513 25.69 -9.15 11.00
CA GLU A 513 26.98 -8.50 10.77
C GLU A 513 28.17 -9.42 11.09
N ILE A 514 28.09 -10.22 12.17
CA ILE A 514 29.14 -11.17 12.51
C ILE A 514 29.24 -12.26 11.44
N TRP A 515 28.17 -12.95 11.15
CA TRP A 515 28.18 -14.08 10.20
C TRP A 515 28.55 -13.62 8.79
N ASN A 516 28.09 -12.46 8.36
CA ASN A 516 28.48 -11.91 7.07
C ASN A 516 29.96 -11.54 7.01
N SER A 517 30.53 -11.00 8.11
CA SER A 517 31.95 -10.69 8.23
C SER A 517 32.83 -11.94 8.30
N GLU A 518 32.41 -12.99 9.00
CA GLU A 518 33.12 -14.28 9.07
C GLU A 518 33.23 -14.93 7.69
N ALA A 519 32.20 -14.76 6.84
CA ALA A 519 32.26 -15.23 5.46
C ALA A 519 33.27 -14.48 4.58
N LEU A 520 33.51 -13.20 4.87
CA LEU A 520 34.45 -12.37 4.10
C LEU A 520 35.91 -12.44 4.60
N ASN A 521 36.10 -12.47 5.92
CA ASN A 521 37.39 -12.24 6.58
C ASN A 521 37.84 -13.40 7.48
N GLY A 522 37.12 -14.52 7.50
CA GLY A 522 37.36 -15.61 8.45
C GLY A 522 36.87 -15.25 9.87
N LYS A 523 37.14 -16.16 10.84
CA LYS A 523 36.59 -16.07 12.22
C LYS A 523 37.27 -15.01 13.12
N SER A 524 37.86 -13.94 12.58
CA SER A 524 38.43 -12.87 13.40
C SER A 524 37.31 -12.04 14.06
N ARG A 525 37.14 -12.18 15.37
CA ARG A 525 36.22 -11.40 16.20
C ARG A 525 36.92 -10.21 16.89
N ASP A 526 38.17 -9.96 16.56
CA ASP A 526 38.92 -8.84 17.12
C ASP A 526 38.48 -7.54 16.46
N ARG A 527 37.58 -6.83 17.15
CA ARG A 527 36.99 -5.58 16.69
C ARG A 527 37.21 -4.50 17.73
N ALA A 528 37.56 -3.30 17.27
CA ALA A 528 37.68 -2.14 18.14
C ALA A 528 36.36 -1.83 18.85
N LYS A 529 36.45 -1.46 20.15
CA LYS A 529 35.25 -1.03 20.91
C LYS A 529 34.58 0.14 20.20
N PRO A 530 33.25 0.09 19.98
CA PRO A 530 32.52 1.16 19.30
C PRO A 530 32.46 2.42 20.16
N ALA A 531 32.33 3.59 19.49
CA ALA A 531 32.14 4.86 20.15
C ALA A 531 30.72 5.07 20.68
N ILE A 532 29.72 4.36 20.13
CA ILE A 532 28.32 4.43 20.54
C ILE A 532 28.02 3.31 21.55
N ASN A 533 27.24 3.64 22.58
CA ASN A 533 26.83 2.66 23.60
C ASN A 533 25.59 1.84 23.15
N LEU A 534 25.28 0.79 23.90
CA LEU A 534 24.22 -0.15 23.56
C LEU A 534 22.83 0.51 23.45
N GLU A 535 22.53 1.48 24.33
CA GLU A 535 21.23 2.18 24.32
C GLU A 535 21.04 3.06 23.08
N GLN A 536 22.13 3.54 22.51
CA GLN A 536 22.12 4.38 21.32
C GLN A 536 22.01 3.57 20.03
N VAL A 537 22.51 2.32 20.02
CA VAL A 537 22.60 1.49 18.80
C VAL A 537 21.24 1.27 18.17
N ASP A 538 20.23 0.83 18.93
CA ASP A 538 18.88 0.58 18.39
C ASP A 538 18.25 1.83 17.75
N ARG A 539 18.47 3.00 18.39
CA ARG A 539 17.97 4.27 17.85
C ARG A 539 18.66 4.63 16.53
N VAL A 540 19.95 4.47 16.47
CA VAL A 540 20.74 4.80 15.26
C VAL A 540 20.45 3.80 14.15
N LEU A 541 20.35 2.50 14.44
CA LEU A 541 19.95 1.48 13.46
C LEU A 541 18.58 1.81 12.83
N ALA A 542 17.62 2.24 13.67
CA ALA A 542 16.27 2.57 13.20
C ALA A 542 16.18 3.88 12.41
N HIS A 543 17.10 4.86 12.64
CA HIS A 543 16.95 6.23 12.16
C HIS A 543 18.26 6.89 11.73
N ALA A 544 19.19 6.13 11.14
CA ALA A 544 20.46 6.66 10.66
C ALA A 544 20.26 7.79 9.62
N ALA A 545 20.87 8.95 9.88
CA ALA A 545 20.77 10.10 8.99
C ALA A 545 21.77 10.03 7.80
N SER A 546 22.74 9.11 7.84
CA SER A 546 23.75 8.94 6.81
C SER A 546 24.24 7.49 6.71
N GLN A 547 24.81 7.15 5.56
CA GLN A 547 25.46 5.84 5.34
C GLN A 547 26.58 5.58 6.37
N ALA A 548 27.36 6.60 6.72
CA ALA A 548 28.44 6.47 7.68
C ALA A 548 27.93 6.14 9.09
N GLU A 549 26.84 6.79 9.51
CA GLU A 549 26.18 6.56 10.79
C GLU A 549 25.57 5.15 10.84
N SER A 550 24.84 4.76 9.79
CA SER A 550 24.31 3.39 9.64
C SER A 550 25.42 2.35 9.75
N ALA A 551 26.51 2.49 8.99
CA ALA A 551 27.64 1.56 9.04
C ALA A 551 28.31 1.51 10.42
N ALA A 552 28.39 2.63 11.13
CA ALA A 552 28.91 2.66 12.49
C ALA A 552 28.02 1.89 13.48
N ALA A 553 26.70 2.03 13.35
CA ALA A 553 25.73 1.31 14.19
C ALA A 553 25.75 -0.21 13.94
N HIS A 554 25.83 -0.66 12.67
CA HIS A 554 25.97 -2.08 12.34
C HIS A 554 27.26 -2.68 12.90
N ARG A 555 28.41 -1.97 12.75
CA ARG A 555 29.67 -2.42 13.38
C ARG A 555 29.58 -2.51 14.91
N ALA A 556 28.89 -1.55 15.54
CA ALA A 556 28.67 -1.58 17.00
C ALA A 556 27.77 -2.76 17.40
N ALA A 557 26.67 -2.98 16.71
CA ALA A 557 25.80 -4.13 16.91
C ALA A 557 26.57 -5.45 16.79
N GLY A 558 27.40 -5.59 15.76
CA GLY A 558 28.30 -6.73 15.58
C GLY A 558 29.30 -6.91 16.73
N TRP A 559 29.86 -5.82 17.26
CA TRP A 559 30.77 -5.90 18.41
C TRP A 559 30.05 -6.42 19.67
N PHE A 560 28.87 -5.90 19.98
CA PHE A 560 28.05 -6.34 21.13
C PHE A 560 27.63 -7.81 20.98
N ALA A 561 27.14 -8.21 19.80
CA ALA A 561 26.76 -9.60 19.56
C ALA A 561 27.94 -10.57 19.63
N ALA A 562 29.14 -10.18 19.16
CA ALA A 562 30.37 -10.98 19.32
C ALA A 562 30.68 -11.24 20.79
N ARG A 563 30.55 -10.22 21.64
CA ARG A 563 30.79 -10.36 23.10
C ARG A 563 29.80 -11.31 23.77
N LEU A 564 28.52 -11.29 23.33
CA LEU A 564 27.53 -12.26 23.80
C LEU A 564 27.94 -13.70 23.40
N LEU A 565 28.28 -13.89 22.13
CA LEU A 565 28.69 -15.20 21.62
C LEU A 565 29.94 -15.73 22.33
N ASP A 566 30.93 -14.87 22.57
CA ASP A 566 32.15 -15.26 23.28
C ASP A 566 31.90 -15.63 24.74
N ARG A 567 30.98 -14.93 25.41
CA ARG A 567 30.73 -15.13 26.84
C ARG A 567 29.72 -16.24 27.14
N PHE A 568 28.68 -16.39 26.31
CA PHE A 568 27.56 -17.28 26.60
C PHE A 568 27.39 -18.43 25.59
N GLY A 569 28.16 -18.41 24.52
CA GLY A 569 28.10 -19.41 23.44
C GLY A 569 26.91 -19.20 22.47
N PRO A 570 27.00 -19.83 21.28
CA PRO A 570 25.99 -19.65 20.22
C PRO A 570 24.62 -20.16 20.61
N ASP A 571 24.51 -21.32 21.26
CA ASP A 571 23.22 -21.94 21.62
C ASP A 571 22.41 -21.05 22.56
N GLN A 572 23.07 -20.44 23.55
CA GLN A 572 22.42 -19.53 24.49
C GLN A 572 21.98 -18.22 23.81
N VAL A 573 22.80 -17.66 22.94
CA VAL A 573 22.47 -16.43 22.21
C VAL A 573 21.32 -16.68 21.22
N LEU A 574 21.28 -17.82 20.55
CA LEU A 574 20.15 -18.21 19.71
C LEU A 574 18.86 -18.48 20.51
N ALA A 575 18.97 -18.99 21.74
CA ALA A 575 17.80 -19.08 22.63
C ALA A 575 17.26 -17.68 22.98
N TRP A 576 18.14 -16.71 23.22
CA TRP A 576 17.76 -15.33 23.49
C TRP A 576 17.20 -14.59 22.25
N LEU A 577 17.59 -15.00 21.05
CA LEU A 577 16.95 -14.51 19.81
C LEU A 577 15.45 -14.81 19.81
N ARG A 578 15.01 -15.91 20.43
CA ARG A 578 13.58 -16.30 20.52
C ARG A 578 12.87 -15.68 21.73
N SER A 579 13.55 -15.60 22.88
CA SER A 579 12.94 -15.24 24.16
C SER A 579 13.20 -13.80 24.61
N GLY A 580 14.14 -13.10 23.98
CA GLY A 580 14.73 -11.85 24.44
C GLY A 580 15.92 -12.06 25.37
N ILE A 581 16.79 -11.06 25.46
CA ILE A 581 18.00 -11.06 26.31
C ILE A 581 17.58 -10.76 27.75
N PRO A 582 17.96 -11.57 28.76
CA PRO A 582 17.69 -11.25 30.17
C PRO A 582 18.49 -10.03 30.62
N ALA A 583 17.92 -9.24 31.53
CA ALA A 583 18.55 -8.02 32.05
C ALA A 583 19.96 -8.26 32.65
N SER A 584 20.18 -9.42 33.26
CA SER A 584 21.49 -9.82 33.81
C SER A 584 22.58 -10.01 32.73
N ALA A 585 22.21 -10.43 31.52
CA ALA A 585 23.13 -10.55 30.40
C ALA A 585 23.34 -9.19 29.71
N ALA A 586 22.30 -8.33 29.62
CA ALA A 586 22.41 -6.97 29.11
C ALA A 586 23.31 -6.08 30.01
N ALA A 587 23.25 -6.27 31.32
CA ALA A 587 24.13 -5.59 32.31
C ALA A 587 25.61 -6.00 32.23
N ALA A 588 25.97 -7.01 31.42
CA ALA A 588 27.34 -7.48 31.24
C ALA A 588 28.16 -6.60 30.28
N PHE A 589 27.57 -5.56 29.71
CA PHE A 589 28.23 -4.60 28.84
C PHE A 589 28.56 -3.32 29.62
N PRO A 590 29.81 -2.87 29.67
CA PRO A 590 30.19 -1.61 30.30
C PRO A 590 29.77 -0.39 29.50
#